data_3870438fb37ea90976c48991c492e852
#
_entry.id   3870438fb37ea90976c48991c492e852
#
_cell.length_a   1.000
_cell.length_b   1.000
_cell.length_c   1.000
_cell.angle_alpha   90.00
_cell.angle_beta   90.00
_cell.angle_gamma   90.00
#
_symmetry.space_group_name_H-M   'P 1'
#
loop_
_entity.id
_entity.type
_entity.pdbx_description
1 polymer ?
#
loop_
_entity_poly.entity_id
_entity_poly.type
_entity_poly.pdbx_seq_one_letter_code
_entity_poly.pdbx_strand_id
1 'polypeptide(L)'
;LRCKMLHNRFAGDKLKYLDQLYEGHVEMNGQIVCCKGVNDGKELERTMDDLSKYLPFMRSVSVVPAGITKYRDNLYPLELFTKEEAGEIIDMIESRQKKYYEEYGLHFMHASDEWYITAGRDFPEEERYDGYIQLENGVGMMRLFITEFTEALEQVKSNPGYLKMREEVKRTVTIATGKLTYATICSFAERMMEAFPGLQIHVFAIRNDFFGETITVSGLITGQDLTAQIKEYQENSRKHFVEKISDAKKFVDNIGSADKNVHGLGEDLIIPCN
;
A
#
# COMPACT_ATOMS: atom_id res chain seq x y z
N LEU A 1 2.94 -24.13 18.99
CA LEU A 1 2.23 -23.10 18.25
C LEU A 1 2.18 -23.42 16.75
N ARG A 2 3.32 -23.57 16.04
CA ARG A 2 3.41 -23.81 14.59
C ARG A 2 2.52 -24.97 14.09
N CYS A 3 2.51 -26.12 14.77
CA CYS A 3 1.66 -27.26 14.40
C CYS A 3 0.16 -26.91 14.46
N LYS A 4 -0.24 -26.11 15.45
CA LYS A 4 -1.62 -25.63 15.60
C LYS A 4 -1.99 -24.65 14.48
N MET A 5 -1.15 -23.65 14.21
CA MET A 5 -1.42 -22.64 13.18
C MET A 5 -1.48 -23.23 11.77
N LEU A 6 -0.58 -24.15 11.45
CA LEU A 6 -0.52 -24.80 10.13
C LEU A 6 -1.45 -26.03 10.00
N HIS A 7 -2.20 -26.34 11.07
CA HIS A 7 -3.03 -27.54 11.16
C HIS A 7 -2.28 -28.82 10.70
N ASN A 8 -0.99 -28.89 11.05
CA ASN A 8 -0.09 -29.97 10.63
C ASN A 8 0.79 -30.41 11.80
N ARG A 9 0.55 -31.65 12.30
CA ARG A 9 1.27 -32.23 13.44
C ARG A 9 2.79 -32.34 13.24
N PHE A 10 3.25 -32.37 11.99
CA PHE A 10 4.67 -32.49 11.64
C PHE A 10 5.35 -31.13 11.38
N ALA A 11 4.62 -30.03 11.47
CA ALA A 11 5.17 -28.71 11.12
C ALA A 11 6.31 -28.29 12.06
N GLY A 12 6.28 -28.70 13.33
CA GLY A 12 7.36 -28.47 14.30
C GLY A 12 8.66 -29.17 13.93
N ASP A 13 8.58 -30.41 13.43
CA ASP A 13 9.76 -31.21 13.06
C ASP A 13 10.58 -30.58 11.91
N LYS A 14 9.96 -29.68 11.15
CA LYS A 14 10.62 -29.00 10.02
C LYS A 14 11.59 -27.91 10.47
N LEU A 15 11.48 -27.44 11.71
CA LEU A 15 12.40 -26.41 12.24
C LEU A 15 13.86 -26.90 12.27
N LYS A 16 14.10 -28.20 12.43
CA LYS A 16 15.45 -28.78 12.34
C LYS A 16 16.19 -28.48 11.03
N TYR A 17 15.46 -28.17 9.96
CA TYR A 17 16.09 -27.81 8.69
C TYR A 17 16.72 -26.42 8.74
N LEU A 18 16.26 -25.53 9.63
CA LEU A 18 16.92 -24.24 9.85
C LEU A 18 18.34 -24.45 10.42
N ASP A 19 18.49 -25.39 11.36
CA ASP A 19 19.80 -25.74 11.93
C ASP A 19 20.73 -26.28 10.83
N GLN A 20 20.24 -27.18 9.98
CA GLN A 20 21.02 -27.77 8.87
C GLN A 20 21.43 -26.71 7.83
N LEU A 21 20.53 -25.79 7.48
CA LEU A 21 20.81 -24.71 6.54
C LEU A 21 21.84 -23.74 7.14
N TYR A 22 21.71 -23.43 8.43
CA TYR A 22 22.66 -22.60 9.15
C TYR A 22 24.05 -23.23 9.20
N GLU A 23 24.16 -24.52 9.57
CA GLU A 23 25.41 -25.28 9.57
C GLU A 23 26.03 -25.39 8.17
N GLY A 24 25.19 -25.46 7.14
CA GLY A 24 25.59 -25.44 5.74
C GLY A 24 25.93 -24.06 5.18
N HIS A 25 25.88 -23.01 6.00
CA HIS A 25 26.10 -21.60 5.61
C HIS A 25 25.20 -21.13 4.45
N VAL A 26 23.97 -21.64 4.39
CA VAL A 26 23.00 -21.28 3.36
C VAL A 26 22.31 -19.99 3.77
N GLU A 27 22.31 -18.99 2.89
CA GLU A 27 21.57 -17.75 3.11
C GLU A 27 20.05 -18.01 3.11
N MET A 28 19.37 -17.44 4.09
CA MET A 28 17.94 -17.61 4.30
C MET A 28 17.25 -16.26 4.46
N ASN A 29 16.03 -16.16 3.95
CA ASN A 29 15.08 -15.10 4.27
C ASN A 29 13.85 -15.73 4.91
N GLY A 30 13.41 -15.15 6.03
CA GLY A 30 12.24 -15.62 6.76
C GLY A 30 11.03 -14.72 6.55
N GLN A 31 9.84 -15.29 6.79
CA GLN A 31 8.61 -14.51 6.86
C GLN A 31 7.75 -15.00 8.03
N ILE A 32 7.27 -14.06 8.82
CA ILE A 32 6.31 -14.29 9.90
C ILE A 32 4.98 -13.68 9.47
N VAL A 33 3.96 -14.52 9.26
CA VAL A 33 2.58 -14.06 9.14
C VAL A 33 2.03 -13.89 10.55
N CYS A 34 1.85 -12.63 10.97
CA CYS A 34 1.40 -12.27 12.31
C CYS A 34 -0.13 -12.30 12.37
N CYS A 35 -0.66 -13.14 13.27
CA CYS A 35 -2.09 -13.32 13.52
C CYS A 35 -2.41 -12.79 14.92
N LYS A 36 -3.30 -11.79 14.99
CA LYS A 36 -3.72 -11.16 16.25
C LYS A 36 -4.24 -12.17 17.26
N GLY A 37 -3.75 -12.09 18.50
CA GLY A 37 -4.10 -12.98 19.60
C GLY A 37 -3.59 -14.42 19.45
N VAL A 38 -2.72 -14.70 18.47
CA VAL A 38 -2.20 -16.05 18.21
C VAL A 38 -0.69 -16.12 18.32
N ASN A 39 0.03 -15.35 17.49
CA ASN A 39 1.50 -15.33 17.45
C ASN A 39 2.08 -13.91 17.45
N ASP A 40 1.29 -12.94 17.93
CA ASP A 40 1.69 -11.58 18.26
C ASP A 40 2.27 -11.46 19.68
N GLY A 41 2.53 -10.26 20.13
CA GLY A 41 3.02 -9.96 21.47
C GLY A 41 4.22 -10.83 21.85
N LYS A 42 4.16 -11.50 23.02
CA LYS A 42 5.25 -12.34 23.57
C LYS A 42 5.64 -13.51 22.65
N GLU A 43 4.71 -14.06 21.87
CA GLU A 43 5.02 -15.13 20.93
C GLU A 43 5.82 -14.61 19.73
N LEU A 44 5.53 -13.39 19.27
CA LEU A 44 6.32 -12.72 18.24
C LEU A 44 7.72 -12.38 18.76
N GLU A 45 7.82 -11.83 19.98
CA GLU A 45 9.11 -11.56 20.63
C GLU A 45 9.98 -12.80 20.71
N ARG A 46 9.41 -13.91 21.23
CA ARG A 46 10.11 -15.17 21.32
C ARG A 46 10.55 -15.67 19.95
N THR A 47 9.69 -15.56 18.94
CA THR A 47 10.02 -15.99 17.57
C THR A 47 11.16 -15.19 16.99
N MET A 48 11.19 -13.86 17.22
CA MET A 48 12.28 -13.00 16.80
C MET A 48 13.60 -13.40 17.49
N ASP A 49 13.57 -13.67 18.80
CA ASP A 49 14.75 -14.12 19.55
C ASP A 49 15.23 -15.51 19.11
N ASP A 50 14.31 -16.42 18.76
CA ASP A 50 14.67 -17.74 18.24
C ASP A 50 15.29 -17.67 16.84
N LEU A 51 14.78 -16.80 15.96
CA LEU A 51 15.31 -16.66 14.61
C LEU A 51 16.65 -15.91 14.57
N SER A 52 16.91 -15.00 15.52
CA SER A 52 18.19 -14.28 15.56
C SER A 52 19.40 -15.18 15.79
N LYS A 53 19.20 -16.41 16.29
CA LYS A 53 20.27 -17.42 16.45
C LYS A 53 20.87 -17.86 15.13
N TYR A 54 20.17 -17.65 14.02
CA TYR A 54 20.61 -18.02 12.68
C TYR A 54 21.34 -16.89 11.92
N LEU A 55 21.56 -15.74 12.59
CA LEU A 55 22.43 -14.70 12.05
C LEU A 55 23.89 -15.22 11.96
N PRO A 56 24.69 -14.84 10.95
CA PRO A 56 24.32 -13.92 9.86
C PRO A 56 23.72 -14.60 8.61
N PHE A 57 23.53 -15.92 8.60
CA PHE A 57 23.03 -16.65 7.43
C PHE A 57 21.53 -16.47 7.19
N MET A 58 20.73 -16.26 8.23
CA MET A 58 19.39 -15.71 8.06
C MET A 58 19.54 -14.20 7.88
N ARG A 59 19.48 -13.75 6.61
CA ARG A 59 19.78 -12.36 6.22
C ARG A 59 18.71 -11.39 6.65
N SER A 60 17.46 -11.83 6.60
CA SER A 60 16.32 -11.00 6.97
C SER A 60 15.09 -11.83 7.34
N VAL A 61 14.20 -11.22 8.11
CA VAL A 61 12.86 -11.77 8.40
C VAL A 61 11.84 -10.64 8.26
N SER A 62 10.85 -10.84 7.39
CA SER A 62 9.70 -9.94 7.29
C SER A 62 8.61 -10.35 8.28
N VAL A 63 7.95 -9.39 8.90
CA VAL A 63 6.74 -9.57 9.70
C VAL A 63 5.60 -8.91 8.95
N VAL A 64 4.62 -9.71 8.52
CA VAL A 64 3.47 -9.25 7.75
C VAL A 64 2.18 -9.55 8.51
N PRO A 65 1.15 -8.70 8.48
CA PRO A 65 -0.14 -9.03 9.09
C PRO A 65 -0.84 -10.13 8.29
N ALA A 66 -1.65 -10.93 8.98
CA ALA A 66 -2.46 -11.95 8.32
C ALA A 66 -3.59 -11.29 7.51
N GLY A 67 -3.64 -11.52 6.21
CA GLY A 67 -4.77 -11.13 5.36
C GLY A 67 -6.03 -11.93 5.70
N ILE A 68 -7.16 -11.25 5.87
CA ILE A 68 -8.44 -11.86 6.23
C ILE A 68 -9.39 -11.79 5.05
N THR A 69 -9.57 -12.90 4.33
CA THR A 69 -10.51 -12.99 3.22
C THR A 69 -11.92 -13.33 3.71
N LYS A 70 -12.93 -13.11 2.88
CA LYS A 70 -14.31 -13.53 3.18
C LYS A 70 -14.52 -15.05 3.13
N TYR A 71 -13.58 -15.82 2.58
CA TYR A 71 -13.65 -17.28 2.45
C TYR A 71 -13.10 -17.99 3.70
N ARG A 72 -13.68 -17.70 4.87
CA ARG A 72 -13.19 -18.21 6.14
C ARG A 72 -14.21 -19.03 6.93
N ASP A 73 -15.23 -19.56 6.26
CA ASP A 73 -16.23 -20.42 6.89
C ASP A 73 -15.56 -21.63 7.54
N ASN A 74 -15.87 -21.87 8.81
CA ASN A 74 -15.29 -22.96 9.61
C ASN A 74 -13.77 -22.89 9.86
N LEU A 75 -13.11 -21.77 9.53
CA LEU A 75 -11.72 -21.54 9.91
C LEU A 75 -11.62 -20.80 11.25
N TYR A 76 -10.43 -20.88 11.87
CA TYR A 76 -10.15 -20.13 13.10
C TYR A 76 -10.47 -18.64 12.91
N PRO A 77 -11.26 -18.02 13.80
CA PRO A 77 -11.59 -16.60 13.69
C PRO A 77 -10.33 -15.77 13.93
N LEU A 78 -9.96 -14.98 12.94
CA LEU A 78 -8.89 -13.99 13.01
C LEU A 78 -9.49 -12.60 13.01
N GLU A 79 -8.81 -11.67 13.67
CA GLU A 79 -9.15 -10.26 13.71
C GLU A 79 -8.05 -9.42 13.06
N LEU A 80 -8.41 -8.27 12.50
CA LEU A 80 -7.45 -7.29 12.02
C LEU A 80 -6.82 -6.56 13.22
N PHE A 81 -5.59 -6.10 13.03
CA PHE A 81 -4.93 -5.21 13.98
C PHE A 81 -5.50 -3.80 13.90
N THR A 82 -5.65 -3.15 15.05
CA THR A 82 -5.98 -1.73 15.12
C THR A 82 -4.75 -0.88 14.79
N LYS A 83 -4.97 0.43 14.67
CA LYS A 83 -3.90 1.41 14.46
C LYS A 83 -2.86 1.36 15.59
N GLU A 84 -3.33 1.30 16.83
CA GLU A 84 -2.50 1.28 18.03
C GLU A 84 -1.69 -0.02 18.11
N GLU A 85 -2.34 -1.15 17.90
CA GLU A 85 -1.70 -2.47 17.90
C GLU A 85 -0.65 -2.60 16.78
N ALA A 86 -0.92 -2.06 15.60
CA ALA A 86 0.07 -2.00 14.52
C ALA A 86 1.29 -1.15 14.93
N GLY A 87 1.06 -0.04 15.63
CA GLY A 87 2.12 0.79 16.20
C GLY A 87 2.98 0.01 17.21
N GLU A 88 2.38 -0.78 18.09
CA GLU A 88 3.10 -1.62 19.06
C GLU A 88 3.98 -2.68 18.37
N ILE A 89 3.49 -3.29 17.28
CA ILE A 89 4.28 -4.24 16.48
C ILE A 89 5.50 -3.55 15.84
N ILE A 90 5.31 -2.35 15.27
CA ILE A 90 6.42 -1.56 14.72
C ILE A 90 7.45 -1.27 15.81
N ASP A 91 7.03 -0.74 16.96
CA ASP A 91 7.92 -0.38 18.08
C ASP A 91 8.72 -1.59 18.57
N MET A 92 8.07 -2.75 18.67
CA MET A 92 8.71 -4.01 19.04
C MET A 92 9.80 -4.42 18.04
N ILE A 93 9.52 -4.33 16.73
CA ILE A 93 10.48 -4.68 15.68
C ILE A 93 11.64 -3.67 15.67
N GLU A 94 11.34 -2.37 15.66
CA GLU A 94 12.34 -1.32 15.56
C GLU A 94 13.29 -1.28 16.76
N SER A 95 12.79 -1.57 17.95
CA SER A 95 13.64 -1.68 19.14
C SER A 95 14.69 -2.78 19.01
N ARG A 96 14.37 -3.86 18.30
CA ARG A 96 15.29 -4.98 18.04
C ARG A 96 16.22 -4.73 16.86
N GLN A 97 15.76 -4.05 15.83
CA GLN A 97 16.59 -3.67 14.68
C GLN A 97 17.85 -2.93 15.11
N LYS A 98 17.72 -1.99 16.05
CA LYS A 98 18.86 -1.23 16.56
C LYS A 98 19.93 -2.17 17.13
N LYS A 99 19.54 -3.14 17.95
CA LYS A 99 20.44 -4.12 18.54
C LYS A 99 21.12 -4.99 17.48
N TYR A 100 20.34 -5.50 16.52
CA TYR A 100 20.91 -6.35 15.46
C TYR A 100 21.86 -5.56 14.56
N TYR A 101 21.54 -4.30 14.25
CA TYR A 101 22.41 -3.46 13.46
C TYR A 101 23.74 -3.15 14.17
N GLU A 102 23.71 -2.87 15.47
CA GLU A 102 24.91 -2.65 16.29
C GLU A 102 25.82 -3.90 16.34
N GLU A 103 25.24 -5.11 16.35
CA GLU A 103 25.98 -6.36 16.52
C GLU A 103 26.38 -6.99 15.19
N TYR A 104 25.53 -6.92 14.15
CA TYR A 104 25.71 -7.64 12.90
C TYR A 104 25.76 -6.74 11.65
N GLY A 105 25.50 -5.45 11.78
CA GLY A 105 25.41 -4.53 10.64
C GLY A 105 24.20 -4.79 9.74
N LEU A 106 23.16 -5.46 10.25
CA LEU A 106 21.91 -5.78 9.56
C LEU A 106 20.72 -5.41 10.47
N HIS A 107 19.68 -4.82 9.91
CA HIS A 107 18.45 -4.58 10.66
C HIS A 107 17.67 -5.87 10.92
N PHE A 108 17.85 -6.86 10.08
CA PHE A 108 17.42 -8.25 10.21
C PHE A 108 15.90 -8.45 10.23
N MET A 109 15.16 -7.83 11.19
CA MET A 109 13.71 -7.94 11.28
C MET A 109 13.06 -6.71 10.68
N HIS A 110 12.07 -6.90 9.81
CA HIS A 110 11.41 -5.80 9.13
C HIS A 110 9.89 -5.90 9.26
N ALA A 111 9.25 -4.81 9.68
CA ALA A 111 7.82 -4.65 9.55
C ALA A 111 7.48 -4.38 8.08
N SER A 112 6.44 -5.05 7.55
CA SER A 112 5.95 -4.75 6.20
C SER A 112 5.32 -3.36 6.14
N ASP A 113 5.23 -2.81 4.93
CA ASP A 113 4.65 -1.49 4.66
C ASP A 113 3.21 -1.37 5.19
N GLU A 114 2.47 -2.47 5.17
CA GLU A 114 1.09 -2.53 5.67
C GLU A 114 0.98 -2.16 7.16
N TRP A 115 1.99 -2.48 7.99
CA TRP A 115 2.02 -2.07 9.38
C TRP A 115 2.11 -0.55 9.52
N TYR A 116 3.01 0.10 8.75
CA TYR A 116 3.18 1.55 8.78
C TYR A 116 1.93 2.27 8.30
N ILE A 117 1.30 1.79 7.22
CA ILE A 117 0.06 2.36 6.70
C ILE A 117 -1.08 2.19 7.72
N THR A 118 -1.23 1.01 8.31
CA THR A 118 -2.27 0.74 9.32
C THR A 118 -2.07 1.60 10.56
N ALA A 119 -0.83 1.76 11.03
CA ALA A 119 -0.49 2.62 12.15
C ALA A 119 -0.57 4.12 11.82
N GLY A 120 -0.64 4.50 10.54
CA GLY A 120 -0.56 5.88 10.10
C GLY A 120 0.78 6.52 10.44
N ARG A 121 1.87 5.76 10.32
CA ARG A 121 3.25 6.20 10.55
C ARG A 121 3.98 6.36 9.22
N ASP A 122 4.99 7.23 9.21
CA ASP A 122 5.90 7.37 8.09
C ASP A 122 6.74 6.11 7.90
N PHE A 123 7.09 5.83 6.64
CA PHE A 123 7.99 4.72 6.32
C PHE A 123 9.42 5.04 6.77
N PRO A 124 10.18 4.04 7.25
CA PRO A 124 11.60 4.20 7.55
C PRO A 124 12.40 4.75 6.37
N GLU A 125 13.56 5.35 6.66
CA GLU A 125 14.48 5.77 5.64
C GLU A 125 15.12 4.55 4.94
N GLU A 126 15.65 4.77 3.73
CA GLU A 126 16.08 3.74 2.81
C GLU A 126 17.15 2.81 3.40
N GLU A 127 18.07 3.38 4.17
CA GLU A 127 19.17 2.65 4.80
C GLU A 127 18.70 1.54 5.76
N ARG A 128 17.46 1.65 6.25
CA ARG A 128 16.89 0.67 7.20
C ARG A 128 16.36 -0.60 6.54
N TYR A 129 16.36 -0.68 5.22
CA TYR A 129 15.85 -1.83 4.49
C TYR A 129 16.93 -2.81 4.02
N ASP A 130 18.22 -2.58 4.41
CA ASP A 130 19.35 -3.46 4.08
C ASP A 130 19.45 -3.81 2.59
N GLY A 131 19.14 -2.85 1.72
CA GLY A 131 19.10 -3.05 0.27
C GLY A 131 17.84 -3.73 -0.25
N TYR A 132 16.74 -3.64 0.49
CA TYR A 132 15.40 -4.11 0.07
C TYR A 132 15.29 -5.63 -0.14
N ILE A 133 15.95 -6.41 0.70
CA ILE A 133 16.02 -7.89 0.60
C ILE A 133 14.61 -8.54 0.67
N GLN A 134 13.63 -7.90 1.29
CA GLN A 134 12.28 -8.42 1.50
C GLN A 134 11.20 -7.67 0.67
N LEU A 135 11.58 -7.05 -0.44
CA LEU A 135 10.69 -6.24 -1.27
C LEU A 135 9.45 -7.03 -1.72
N GLU A 136 9.63 -8.28 -2.16
CA GLU A 136 8.55 -9.16 -2.61
C GLU A 136 7.56 -9.52 -1.48
N ASN A 137 7.99 -9.40 -0.23
CA ASN A 137 7.15 -9.58 0.95
C ASN A 137 6.52 -8.27 1.46
N GLY A 138 6.54 -7.20 0.66
CA GLY A 138 5.95 -5.92 0.97
C GLY A 138 6.70 -5.12 2.03
N VAL A 139 8.03 -5.27 2.09
CA VAL A 139 8.91 -4.51 3.00
C VAL A 139 9.70 -3.49 2.21
N GLY A 140 9.45 -2.22 2.44
CA GLY A 140 10.16 -1.11 1.81
C GLY A 140 9.71 -0.81 0.37
N MET A 141 8.70 -1.49 -0.15
CA MET A 141 8.17 -1.26 -1.49
C MET A 141 7.63 0.17 -1.62
N MET A 142 6.95 0.66 -0.58
CA MET A 142 6.43 2.03 -0.56
C MET A 142 7.53 3.07 -0.45
N ARG A 143 8.56 2.85 0.39
CA ARG A 143 9.71 3.76 0.47
C ARG A 143 10.43 3.84 -0.86
N LEU A 144 10.78 2.70 -1.45
CA LEU A 144 11.44 2.64 -2.75
C LEU A 144 10.62 3.38 -3.83
N PHE A 145 9.32 3.14 -3.89
CA PHE A 145 8.44 3.80 -4.86
C PHE A 145 8.37 5.32 -4.66
N ILE A 146 8.32 5.79 -3.40
CA ILE A 146 8.35 7.23 -3.08
C ILE A 146 9.68 7.85 -3.51
N THR A 147 10.80 7.18 -3.24
CA THR A 147 12.14 7.64 -3.62
C THR A 147 12.27 7.71 -5.14
N GLU A 148 12.02 6.62 -5.85
CA GLU A 148 12.10 6.55 -7.32
C GLU A 148 11.18 7.57 -8.02
N PHE A 149 9.94 7.70 -7.54
CA PHE A 149 9.01 8.69 -8.07
C PHE A 149 9.55 10.12 -7.88
N THR A 150 10.06 10.42 -6.70
CA THR A 150 10.57 11.76 -6.38
C THR A 150 11.79 12.10 -7.23
N GLU A 151 12.74 11.19 -7.32
CA GLU A 151 13.95 11.34 -8.15
C GLU A 151 13.61 11.48 -9.63
N ALA A 152 12.71 10.64 -10.15
CA ALA A 152 12.28 10.73 -11.55
C ALA A 152 11.60 12.07 -11.85
N LEU A 153 10.74 12.56 -10.96
CA LEU A 153 10.08 13.84 -11.14
C LEU A 153 11.08 15.01 -11.12
N GLU A 154 12.04 15.01 -10.20
CA GLU A 154 13.08 16.03 -10.13
C GLU A 154 14.03 15.97 -11.33
N GLN A 155 14.37 14.78 -11.80
CA GLN A 155 15.14 14.60 -13.02
C GLN A 155 14.42 15.16 -14.24
N VAL A 156 13.11 14.93 -14.36
CA VAL A 156 12.30 15.50 -15.43
C VAL A 156 12.27 17.04 -15.35
N LYS A 157 12.06 17.60 -14.16
CA LYS A 157 12.04 19.07 -13.94
C LYS A 157 13.40 19.74 -14.22
N SER A 158 14.50 19.03 -13.99
CA SER A 158 15.86 19.53 -14.27
C SER A 158 16.25 19.44 -15.75
N ASN A 159 15.47 18.75 -16.58
CA ASN A 159 15.75 18.61 -18.01
C ASN A 159 15.60 19.96 -18.73
N PRO A 160 16.56 20.39 -19.60
CA PRO A 160 16.46 21.64 -20.34
C PRO A 160 15.20 21.77 -21.21
N GLY A 161 14.61 20.65 -21.62
CA GLY A 161 13.35 20.61 -22.38
C GLY A 161 12.08 20.65 -21.52
N TYR A 162 12.20 20.70 -20.18
CA TYR A 162 11.06 20.58 -19.29
C TYR A 162 9.95 21.62 -19.55
N LEU A 163 10.31 22.90 -19.72
CA LEU A 163 9.33 23.96 -19.97
C LEU A 163 8.49 23.69 -21.22
N LYS A 164 9.12 23.17 -22.28
CA LYS A 164 8.43 22.79 -23.49
C LYS A 164 7.51 21.58 -23.25
N MET A 165 8.01 20.53 -22.58
CA MET A 165 7.20 19.36 -22.22
C MET A 165 6.01 19.76 -21.35
N ARG A 166 6.21 20.64 -20.37
CA ARG A 166 5.17 21.12 -19.47
C ARG A 166 3.99 21.78 -20.19
N GLU A 167 4.25 22.50 -21.29
CA GLU A 167 3.24 23.15 -22.11
C GLU A 167 2.57 22.18 -23.11
N GLU A 168 3.34 21.21 -23.63
CA GLU A 168 2.89 20.27 -24.66
C GLU A 168 2.10 19.09 -24.09
N VAL A 169 2.38 18.68 -22.84
CA VAL A 169 1.66 17.56 -22.22
C VAL A 169 0.22 17.93 -21.94
N LYS A 170 -0.70 17.34 -22.72
CA LYS A 170 -2.16 17.45 -22.53
C LYS A 170 -2.73 16.05 -22.59
N ARG A 171 -3.02 15.47 -21.43
CA ARG A 171 -3.46 14.09 -21.35
C ARG A 171 -4.33 13.83 -20.13
N THR A 172 -5.35 13.01 -20.30
CA THR A 172 -6.12 12.44 -19.20
C THR A 172 -5.65 11.01 -18.93
N VAL A 173 -5.34 10.71 -17.69
CA VAL A 173 -4.87 9.39 -17.22
C VAL A 173 -5.79 8.91 -16.11
N THR A 174 -6.14 7.64 -16.15
CA THR A 174 -6.87 6.98 -15.08
C THR A 174 -5.97 5.93 -14.44
N ILE A 175 -5.83 6.01 -13.12
CA ILE A 175 -5.06 5.06 -12.30
C ILE A 175 -6.02 4.32 -11.39
N ALA A 176 -5.99 2.99 -11.44
CA ALA A 176 -6.73 2.12 -10.52
C ALA A 176 -5.75 1.48 -9.53
N THR A 177 -6.05 1.54 -8.24
CA THR A 177 -5.19 1.00 -7.19
C THR A 177 -6.01 0.38 -6.08
N GLY A 178 -5.38 -0.39 -5.19
CA GLY A 178 -6.01 -0.88 -3.96
C GLY A 178 -6.16 0.23 -2.92
N LYS A 179 -7.01 0.00 -1.93
CA LYS A 179 -7.25 0.98 -0.85
C LYS A 179 -5.98 1.30 -0.06
N LEU A 180 -5.08 0.33 0.09
CA LEU A 180 -3.86 0.47 0.90
C LEU A 180 -2.95 1.59 0.38
N THR A 181 -2.74 1.65 -0.94
CA THR A 181 -1.81 2.59 -1.58
C THR A 181 -2.49 3.84 -2.13
N TYR A 182 -3.81 3.95 -2.00
CA TYR A 182 -4.60 5.00 -2.63
C TYR A 182 -4.12 6.42 -2.28
N ALA A 183 -3.90 6.70 -1.00
CA ALA A 183 -3.47 8.03 -0.56
C ALA A 183 -2.10 8.42 -1.15
N THR A 184 -1.16 7.49 -1.21
CA THR A 184 0.17 7.73 -1.79
C THR A 184 0.06 7.99 -3.30
N ILE A 185 -0.76 7.21 -4.02
CA ILE A 185 -0.96 7.41 -5.46
C ILE A 185 -1.65 8.75 -5.75
N CYS A 186 -2.62 9.19 -4.91
CA CYS A 186 -3.21 10.53 -5.01
C CYS A 186 -2.15 11.62 -4.86
N SER A 187 -1.28 11.54 -3.85
CA SER A 187 -0.19 12.50 -3.66
C SER A 187 0.76 12.56 -4.86
N PHE A 188 1.06 11.42 -5.48
CA PHE A 188 1.87 11.39 -6.71
C PHE A 188 1.14 12.04 -7.90
N ALA A 189 -0.16 11.76 -8.04
CA ALA A 189 -0.98 12.37 -9.08
C ALA A 189 -1.03 13.89 -8.94
N GLU A 190 -1.20 14.41 -7.73
CA GLU A 190 -1.18 15.85 -7.43
C GLU A 190 0.16 16.47 -7.83
N ARG A 191 1.28 15.90 -7.39
CA ARG A 191 2.63 16.38 -7.74
C ARG A 191 2.90 16.34 -9.25
N MET A 192 2.37 15.36 -9.96
CA MET A 192 2.47 15.28 -11.42
C MET A 192 1.62 16.36 -12.10
N MET A 193 0.40 16.59 -11.64
CA MET A 193 -0.47 17.65 -12.20
C MET A 193 0.07 19.04 -11.93
N GLU A 194 0.72 19.27 -10.79
CA GLU A 194 1.46 20.52 -10.52
C GLU A 194 2.63 20.71 -11.47
N ALA A 195 3.38 19.66 -11.75
CA ALA A 195 4.50 19.70 -12.68
C ALA A 195 4.03 19.89 -14.13
N PHE A 196 2.89 19.33 -14.51
CA PHE A 196 2.31 19.35 -15.86
C PHE A 196 0.84 19.79 -15.82
N PRO A 197 0.53 21.09 -15.89
CA PRO A 197 -0.85 21.60 -15.75
C PRO A 197 -1.84 21.10 -16.82
N GLY A 198 -1.36 20.61 -17.94
CA GLY A 198 -2.21 19.98 -18.97
C GLY A 198 -2.49 18.50 -18.74
N LEU A 199 -1.95 17.92 -17.67
CA LEU A 199 -2.19 16.54 -17.27
C LEU A 199 -3.36 16.47 -16.28
N GLN A 200 -4.32 15.61 -16.57
CA GLN A 200 -5.42 15.30 -15.66
C GLN A 200 -5.30 13.85 -15.22
N ILE A 201 -5.21 13.60 -13.92
CA ILE A 201 -5.08 12.25 -13.36
C ILE A 201 -6.27 11.96 -12.45
N HIS A 202 -6.97 10.88 -12.75
CA HIS A 202 -8.04 10.36 -11.91
C HIS A 202 -7.57 9.08 -11.23
N VAL A 203 -7.59 9.06 -9.91
CA VAL A 203 -7.17 7.89 -9.11
C VAL A 203 -8.41 7.21 -8.52
N PHE A 204 -8.52 5.89 -8.70
CA PHE A 204 -9.62 5.07 -8.18
C PHE A 204 -9.12 4.05 -7.19
N ALA A 205 -9.66 4.07 -5.97
CA ALA A 205 -9.49 3.00 -5.00
C ALA A 205 -10.49 1.88 -5.31
N ILE A 206 -9.99 0.77 -5.81
CA ILE A 206 -10.81 -0.41 -6.14
C ILE A 206 -11.02 -1.23 -4.86
N ARG A 207 -12.29 -1.46 -4.51
CA ARG A 207 -12.69 -2.38 -3.45
C ARG A 207 -12.52 -3.81 -3.92
N ASN A 208 -11.98 -4.66 -3.08
CA ASN A 208 -11.83 -6.08 -3.38
C ASN A 208 -13.11 -6.83 -2.97
N ASP A 209 -14.05 -6.97 -3.91
CA ASP A 209 -15.30 -7.70 -3.67
C ASP A 209 -15.11 -9.22 -3.80
N PHE A 210 -14.10 -9.66 -4.56
CA PHE A 210 -13.82 -11.07 -4.76
C PHE A 210 -13.24 -11.73 -3.51
N PHE A 211 -12.16 -11.19 -2.93
CA PHE A 211 -11.54 -11.74 -1.73
C PHE A 211 -12.12 -11.19 -0.42
N GLY A 212 -12.78 -10.04 -0.46
CA GLY A 212 -13.33 -9.33 0.69
C GLY A 212 -12.71 -7.93 0.88
N GLU A 213 -13.47 -7.01 1.43
CA GLU A 213 -13.11 -5.60 1.58
C GLU A 213 -11.89 -5.35 2.49
N THR A 214 -11.56 -6.32 3.33
CA THR A 214 -10.37 -6.31 4.20
C THR A 214 -9.07 -6.58 3.44
N ILE A 215 -9.16 -7.03 2.19
CA ILE A 215 -8.02 -7.23 1.30
C ILE A 215 -7.82 -5.94 0.50
N THR A 216 -6.82 -5.18 0.85
CA THR A 216 -6.62 -3.79 0.37
C THR A 216 -5.44 -3.62 -0.58
N VAL A 217 -4.64 -4.69 -0.77
CA VAL A 217 -3.45 -4.66 -1.64
C VAL A 217 -3.83 -4.66 -3.12
N SER A 218 -3.14 -3.84 -3.92
CA SER A 218 -3.41 -3.68 -5.36
C SER A 218 -3.20 -4.97 -6.16
N GLY A 219 -2.22 -5.80 -5.78
CA GLY A 219 -1.90 -7.06 -6.48
C GLY A 219 -2.98 -8.14 -6.42
N LEU A 220 -3.99 -8.00 -5.56
CA LEU A 220 -5.12 -8.93 -5.44
C LEU A 220 -6.42 -8.37 -6.02
N ILE A 221 -6.41 -7.23 -6.69
CA ILE A 221 -7.57 -6.70 -7.41
C ILE A 221 -7.86 -7.62 -8.60
N THR A 222 -9.09 -8.12 -8.69
CA THR A 222 -9.52 -8.94 -9.82
C THR A 222 -9.98 -8.09 -10.99
N GLY A 223 -9.89 -8.63 -12.21
CA GLY A 223 -10.42 -7.96 -13.40
C GLY A 223 -11.94 -7.74 -13.34
N GLN A 224 -12.66 -8.58 -12.58
CA GLN A 224 -14.09 -8.41 -12.33
C GLN A 224 -14.37 -7.19 -11.46
N ASP A 225 -13.69 -7.05 -10.32
CA ASP A 225 -13.84 -5.92 -9.42
C ASP A 225 -13.47 -4.62 -10.13
N LEU A 226 -12.33 -4.62 -10.83
CA LEU A 226 -11.88 -3.47 -11.62
C LEU A 226 -12.93 -3.04 -12.64
N THR A 227 -13.42 -3.98 -13.46
CA THR A 227 -14.36 -3.68 -14.55
C THR A 227 -15.70 -3.19 -14.02
N ALA A 228 -16.24 -3.83 -12.97
CA ALA A 228 -17.51 -3.47 -12.38
C ALA A 228 -17.48 -2.05 -11.80
N GLN A 229 -16.45 -1.74 -11.00
CA GLN A 229 -16.36 -0.46 -10.31
C GLN A 229 -16.01 0.71 -11.24
N ILE A 230 -15.20 0.50 -12.27
CA ILE A 230 -14.97 1.54 -13.28
C ILE A 230 -16.26 1.84 -14.07
N LYS A 231 -17.06 0.84 -14.43
CA LYS A 231 -18.35 1.04 -15.09
C LYS A 231 -19.32 1.81 -14.20
N GLU A 232 -19.44 1.41 -12.93
CA GLU A 232 -20.29 2.10 -11.95
C GLU A 232 -19.90 3.57 -11.82
N TYR A 233 -18.60 3.85 -11.72
CA TYR A 233 -18.10 5.22 -11.67
C TYR A 233 -18.47 6.04 -12.91
N GLN A 234 -18.28 5.46 -14.10
CA GLN A 234 -18.62 6.14 -15.35
C GLN A 234 -20.14 6.43 -15.47
N GLU A 235 -20.97 5.52 -15.02
CA GLU A 235 -22.41 5.70 -14.99
C GLU A 235 -22.83 6.79 -13.99
N ASN A 236 -22.25 6.80 -12.80
CA ASN A 236 -22.51 7.80 -11.76
C ASN A 236 -22.03 9.19 -12.19
N SER A 237 -20.86 9.29 -12.82
CA SER A 237 -20.34 10.55 -13.37
C SER A 237 -21.25 11.09 -14.48
N ARG A 238 -21.78 10.23 -15.36
CA ARG A 238 -22.77 10.61 -16.39
C ARG A 238 -24.08 11.09 -15.77
N LYS A 239 -24.60 10.39 -14.75
CA LYS A 239 -25.83 10.80 -14.05
C LYS A 239 -25.64 12.17 -13.39
N HIS A 240 -24.56 12.36 -12.66
CA HIS A 240 -24.25 13.63 -11.99
C HIS A 240 -24.09 14.80 -12.99
N PHE A 241 -23.45 14.53 -14.14
CA PHE A 241 -23.34 15.52 -15.23
C PHE A 241 -24.70 15.87 -15.83
N VAL A 242 -25.58 14.86 -16.05
CA VAL A 242 -26.94 15.07 -16.57
C VAL A 242 -27.79 15.83 -15.55
N GLU A 243 -27.69 15.51 -14.26
CA GLU A 243 -28.39 16.24 -13.18
C GLU A 243 -27.92 17.69 -13.11
N LYS A 244 -26.62 17.97 -13.13
CA LYS A 244 -26.08 19.35 -13.15
C LYS A 244 -26.55 20.13 -14.38
N ILE A 245 -26.60 19.52 -15.56
CA ILE A 245 -27.12 20.14 -16.77
C ILE A 245 -28.63 20.40 -16.63
N SER A 246 -29.40 19.47 -16.06
CA SER A 246 -30.82 19.65 -15.81
C SER A 246 -31.08 20.79 -14.83
N ASP A 247 -30.30 20.87 -13.74
CA ASP A 247 -30.43 21.93 -12.76
C ASP A 247 -29.96 23.29 -13.30
N ALA A 248 -28.89 23.31 -14.12
CA ALA A 248 -28.48 24.51 -14.83
C ALA A 248 -29.54 24.99 -15.84
N LYS A 249 -30.20 24.06 -16.55
CA LYS A 249 -31.34 24.41 -17.42
C LYS A 249 -32.52 24.97 -16.65
N LYS A 250 -32.92 24.33 -15.53
CA LYS A 250 -33.97 24.86 -14.65
C LYS A 250 -33.61 26.25 -14.10
N PHE A 251 -32.32 26.46 -13.77
CA PHE A 251 -31.85 27.76 -13.29
C PHE A 251 -31.91 28.82 -14.41
N VAL A 252 -31.49 28.48 -15.64
CA VAL A 252 -31.57 29.37 -16.82
C VAL A 252 -33.03 29.63 -17.21
N ASP A 253 -33.91 28.64 -17.18
CA ASP A 253 -35.34 28.78 -17.48
C ASP A 253 -36.03 29.66 -16.41
N ASN A 254 -35.59 29.63 -15.14
CA ASN A 254 -36.05 30.51 -14.09
C ASN A 254 -35.50 31.94 -14.15
N ILE A 255 -34.33 32.15 -14.75
CA ILE A 255 -33.73 33.49 -15.00
C ILE A 255 -34.21 34.07 -16.34
N GLY A 256 -34.79 33.25 -17.20
CA GLY A 256 -35.15 33.56 -18.61
C GLY A 256 -36.20 34.61 -18.84
N SER A 257 -36.43 35.56 -17.91
CA SER A 257 -37.15 36.81 -18.15
C SER A 257 -36.32 38.07 -17.85
N ALA A 258 -35.05 37.92 -17.48
CA ALA A 258 -34.17 39.08 -17.25
C ALA A 258 -32.76 38.83 -17.78
N ASP A 259 -32.43 39.56 -18.86
CA ASP A 259 -31.13 39.88 -19.40
C ASP A 259 -30.28 38.82 -20.12
N LYS A 260 -30.11 39.08 -21.42
CA LYS A 260 -29.12 38.45 -22.29
C LYS A 260 -27.75 39.04 -21.98
N ASN A 261 -26.91 38.32 -21.27
CA ASN A 261 -25.43 38.38 -21.37
C ASN A 261 -24.79 37.52 -20.25
N VAL A 262 -24.53 36.25 -20.53
CA VAL A 262 -23.49 35.52 -19.81
C VAL A 262 -22.77 34.61 -20.81
N HIS A 263 -21.61 35.08 -21.21
CA HIS A 263 -20.59 34.24 -21.82
C HIS A 263 -19.73 33.58 -20.72
N GLY A 264 -19.50 32.27 -20.80
CA GLY A 264 -18.39 31.59 -20.19
C GLY A 264 -18.70 30.88 -18.86
N LEU A 265 -18.97 29.58 -18.92
CA LEU A 265 -18.66 28.63 -17.86
C LEU A 265 -18.32 27.28 -18.50
N GLY A 266 -17.04 27.15 -18.87
CA GLY A 266 -16.37 25.89 -19.03
C GLY A 266 -15.30 25.83 -17.94
N GLU A 267 -15.62 25.39 -16.76
CA GLU A 267 -14.64 25.08 -15.74
C GLU A 267 -14.80 23.64 -15.27
N ASP A 268 -13.69 22.94 -15.39
CA ASP A 268 -13.43 21.56 -15.10
C ASP A 268 -13.79 21.17 -13.67
N LEU A 269 -14.48 20.05 -13.55
CA LEU A 269 -14.81 19.47 -12.25
C LEU A 269 -13.57 18.80 -11.67
N ILE A 270 -12.81 19.54 -10.86
CA ILE A 270 -11.80 18.95 -9.98
C ILE A 270 -12.54 18.32 -8.81
N ILE A 271 -12.50 16.99 -8.72
CA ILE A 271 -12.96 16.29 -7.51
C ILE A 271 -11.74 16.16 -6.59
N PRO A 272 -11.75 16.81 -5.41
CA PRO A 272 -10.66 16.66 -4.46
C PRO A 272 -10.57 15.22 -3.95
N CYS A 273 -9.35 14.74 -3.77
CA CYS A 273 -9.06 13.51 -3.02
C CYS A 273 -9.35 13.79 -1.52
N ASN A 274 -10.57 13.54 -1.07
CA ASN A 274 -10.94 13.50 0.35
C ASN A 274 -11.33 12.08 0.76
#